data_fb138f99dc7c42488b51babaf320a553
#
_entry.id   fb138f99dc7c42488b51babaf320a553
#
_cell.length_a   1.000
_cell.length_b   1.000
_cell.length_c   1.000
_cell.angle_alpha   90.00
_cell.angle_beta   90.00
_cell.angle_gamma   90.00
#
_symmetry.space_group_name_H-M   'P 1'
#
loop_
_entity.id
_entity.type
_entity.pdbx_description
1 polymer ?
#
loop_
_entity_poly.entity_id
_entity_poly.type
_entity_poly.pdbx_seq_one_letter_code
_entity_poly.pdbx_strand_id
1 'polypeptide(L)'
;STAKRKFIIADTPGHEQYTRNMATGASTCDLAVILIDARKGVLTQTRRHSFIVSLLGIRHIVVAINKMDLMDWRQEVFEDIRNDYLGFADKLGVSDIRFIPLSALTGDNVAKTSSKMPWYSGPNLLEVLETVEISQDRNFRDVRFPVQYVIRPNLDFRGFSGTLAAGIVHPGDEVVVLPSGQKSRIKEIVTYDASLEQAFPPQAITLTLEDEIDVSRGDMIVRTNSLPHVSDRCCAHIVWMTEKPLIPGRQYYIKQATRTVNGSVSRILHRTDVNTLEQAPADYLEMNEIGLCEIAFNAPLVFDPYKICKGTGAFIVIDRLTNVTVGAGMITGLTEDGGAQRPVTAEERAIRFGQQASIVYLSGELSRELAYRIERRLFDTGHATTVLDPDQLPEISPHIAKALTHAGLIVLWPQTGNTATPPQGAISIEADRIDLEQALEILKSEQILK
;
A
#
# COMPACT_ATOMS: atom_id res chain seq x y z
N SER A 1 -17.17 26.65 5.66
CA SER A 1 -18.46 26.14 6.12
C SER A 1 -19.58 27.07 5.64
N THR A 2 -20.75 26.50 5.42
CA THR A 2 -21.99 27.21 5.14
C THR A 2 -22.99 26.93 6.28
N ALA A 3 -24.17 27.51 6.21
CA ALA A 3 -25.25 27.20 7.17
C ALA A 3 -25.72 25.73 7.07
N LYS A 4 -25.56 25.08 5.90
CA LYS A 4 -26.03 23.72 5.64
C LYS A 4 -24.97 22.64 5.93
N ARG A 5 -23.70 22.94 5.67
CA ARG A 5 -22.61 21.90 5.74
C ARG A 5 -21.26 22.52 6.07
N LYS A 6 -20.47 21.76 6.85
CA LYS A 6 -19.04 22.02 7.06
C LYS A 6 -18.23 21.15 6.08
N PHE A 7 -17.28 21.77 5.38
CA PHE A 7 -16.37 21.11 4.44
C PHE A 7 -14.97 21.04 5.02
N ILE A 8 -14.26 19.97 4.72
CA ILE A 8 -12.81 19.85 4.83
C ILE A 8 -12.30 19.74 3.40
N ILE A 9 -11.42 20.65 3.01
CA ILE A 9 -10.86 20.71 1.65
C ILE A 9 -9.42 20.20 1.74
N ALA A 10 -9.11 19.14 0.98
CA ALA A 10 -7.76 18.67 0.76
C ALA A 10 -7.33 19.19 -0.62
N ASP A 11 -6.51 20.23 -0.64
CA ASP A 11 -5.90 20.74 -1.87
C ASP A 11 -4.62 19.92 -2.15
N THR A 12 -4.58 19.29 -3.30
CA THR A 12 -3.47 18.41 -3.69
C THR A 12 -2.77 18.95 -4.92
N PRO A 13 -1.42 19.03 -4.90
CA PRO A 13 -0.67 19.50 -6.06
C PRO A 13 -0.89 18.60 -7.28
N GLY A 14 -1.10 19.22 -8.44
CA GLY A 14 -1.42 18.53 -9.67
C GLY A 14 -0.22 17.93 -10.44
N HIS A 15 1.04 18.10 -10.02
CA HIS A 15 2.22 17.59 -10.74
C HIS A 15 2.41 16.08 -10.52
N GLU A 16 2.92 15.37 -11.51
CA GLU A 16 3.15 13.92 -11.46
C GLU A 16 3.94 13.44 -10.23
N GLN A 17 4.92 14.22 -9.82
CA GLN A 17 5.76 13.94 -8.64
C GLN A 17 4.95 13.90 -7.32
N TYR A 18 3.74 14.44 -7.31
CA TYR A 18 2.88 14.54 -6.12
C TYR A 18 1.68 13.59 -6.13
N THR A 19 1.68 12.56 -6.99
CA THR A 19 0.64 11.51 -7.01
C THR A 19 0.44 10.89 -5.62
N ARG A 20 1.50 10.76 -4.84
CA ARG A 20 1.47 10.33 -3.43
C ARG A 20 0.61 11.23 -2.56
N ASN A 21 0.78 12.56 -2.68
CA ASN A 21 0.02 13.53 -1.89
C ASN A 21 -1.46 13.50 -2.29
N MET A 22 -1.73 13.36 -3.59
CA MET A 22 -3.09 13.21 -4.10
C MET A 22 -3.75 11.93 -3.58
N ALA A 23 -3.10 10.77 -3.67
CA ALA A 23 -3.64 9.51 -3.17
C ALA A 23 -3.90 9.56 -1.66
N THR A 24 -3.01 10.19 -0.89
CA THR A 24 -3.17 10.38 0.55
C THR A 24 -4.34 11.31 0.87
N GLY A 25 -4.43 12.47 0.21
CA GLY A 25 -5.52 13.44 0.42
C GLY A 25 -6.88 12.87 0.00
N ALA A 26 -6.93 12.23 -1.16
CA ALA A 26 -8.17 11.69 -1.71
C ALA A 26 -8.70 10.46 -0.95
N SER A 27 -7.84 9.70 -0.25
CA SER A 27 -8.25 8.46 0.43
C SER A 27 -9.32 8.66 1.51
N THR A 28 -9.45 9.87 2.05
CA THR A 28 -10.43 10.24 3.08
C THR A 28 -11.56 11.14 2.57
N CYS A 29 -11.57 11.44 1.27
CA CYS A 29 -12.56 12.33 0.67
C CYS A 29 -13.82 11.58 0.25
N ASP A 30 -14.97 12.26 0.41
CA ASP A 30 -16.28 11.77 -0.05
C ASP A 30 -16.58 12.24 -1.48
N LEU A 31 -15.97 13.36 -1.91
CA LEU A 31 -16.16 13.95 -3.24
C LEU A 31 -14.82 14.46 -3.77
N ALA A 32 -14.59 14.31 -5.07
CA ALA A 32 -13.43 14.89 -5.76
C ALA A 32 -13.85 16.00 -6.73
N VAL A 33 -13.10 17.10 -6.73
CA VAL A 33 -13.22 18.16 -7.73
C VAL A 33 -12.03 18.06 -8.68
N ILE A 34 -12.28 17.67 -9.92
CA ILE A 34 -11.27 17.59 -10.98
C ILE A 34 -11.32 18.91 -11.78
N LEU A 35 -10.23 19.67 -11.70
CA LEU A 35 -10.10 20.94 -12.41
C LEU A 35 -9.56 20.73 -13.82
N ILE A 36 -10.26 21.26 -14.82
CA ILE A 36 -9.83 21.27 -16.23
C ILE A 36 -9.71 22.73 -16.69
N ASP A 37 -8.57 23.10 -17.24
CA ASP A 37 -8.38 24.39 -17.92
C ASP A 37 -9.10 24.34 -19.29
N ALA A 38 -10.12 25.16 -19.49
CA ALA A 38 -10.94 25.18 -20.70
C ALA A 38 -10.13 25.41 -21.99
N ARG A 39 -8.95 26.02 -21.89
CA ARG A 39 -8.03 26.23 -23.02
C ARG A 39 -7.29 24.98 -23.46
N LYS A 40 -7.14 24.00 -22.54
CA LYS A 40 -6.29 22.81 -22.73
C LYS A 40 -7.08 21.51 -22.88
N GLY A 41 -8.33 21.49 -22.40
CA GLY A 41 -9.15 20.29 -22.40
C GLY A 41 -8.66 19.18 -21.46
N VAL A 42 -9.03 17.93 -21.75
CA VAL A 42 -8.70 16.76 -20.95
C VAL A 42 -7.26 16.32 -21.24
N LEU A 43 -6.38 16.46 -20.24
CA LEU A 43 -4.97 16.07 -20.33
C LEU A 43 -4.76 14.67 -19.74
N THR A 44 -3.60 14.05 -20.05
CA THR A 44 -3.13 12.80 -19.44
C THR A 44 -3.23 12.81 -17.92
N GLN A 45 -2.83 13.91 -17.32
CA GLN A 45 -2.89 14.10 -15.88
C GLN A 45 -4.33 14.10 -15.33
N THR A 46 -5.27 14.70 -16.06
CA THR A 46 -6.71 14.66 -15.72
C THR A 46 -7.21 13.21 -15.68
N ARG A 47 -6.84 12.41 -16.70
CA ARG A 47 -7.20 10.99 -16.78
C ARG A 47 -6.61 10.19 -15.63
N ARG A 48 -5.32 10.39 -15.31
CA ARG A 48 -4.63 9.75 -14.17
C ARG A 48 -5.31 10.08 -12.85
N HIS A 49 -5.61 11.34 -12.59
CA HIS A 49 -6.27 11.76 -11.35
C HIS A 49 -7.67 11.15 -11.24
N SER A 50 -8.44 11.16 -12.31
CA SER A 50 -9.77 10.56 -12.35
C SER A 50 -9.72 9.04 -12.08
N PHE A 51 -8.72 8.35 -12.64
CA PHE A 51 -8.52 6.92 -12.40
C PHE A 51 -8.16 6.63 -10.93
N ILE A 52 -7.23 7.39 -10.35
CA ILE A 52 -6.87 7.23 -8.93
C ILE A 52 -8.09 7.51 -8.03
N VAL A 53 -8.85 8.56 -8.31
CA VAL A 53 -10.09 8.90 -7.58
C VAL A 53 -11.09 7.74 -7.65
N SER A 54 -11.27 7.12 -8.82
CA SER A 54 -12.16 5.96 -8.97
C SER A 54 -11.65 4.73 -8.19
N LEU A 55 -10.34 4.44 -8.23
CA LEU A 55 -9.73 3.36 -7.44
C LEU A 55 -9.88 3.57 -5.93
N LEU A 56 -9.79 4.82 -5.47
CA LEU A 56 -10.04 5.20 -4.09
C LEU A 56 -11.53 5.18 -3.73
N GLY A 57 -12.38 4.73 -4.65
CA GLY A 57 -13.81 4.52 -4.41
C GLY A 57 -14.57 5.81 -4.08
N ILE A 58 -14.11 6.96 -4.59
CA ILE A 58 -14.86 8.22 -4.51
C ILE A 58 -15.94 8.15 -5.57
N ARG A 59 -17.20 8.19 -5.15
CA ARG A 59 -18.36 8.01 -6.03
C ARG A 59 -18.85 9.29 -6.68
N HIS A 60 -18.51 10.42 -6.09
CA HIS A 60 -18.96 11.75 -6.52
C HIS A 60 -17.78 12.52 -7.11
N ILE A 61 -17.84 12.78 -8.41
CA ILE A 61 -16.82 13.57 -9.12
C ILE A 61 -17.48 14.82 -9.68
N VAL A 62 -16.91 15.97 -9.36
CA VAL A 62 -17.23 17.25 -10.01
C VAL A 62 -16.10 17.60 -10.97
N VAL A 63 -16.39 17.60 -12.26
CA VAL A 63 -15.48 18.09 -13.29
C VAL A 63 -15.72 19.59 -13.45
N ALA A 64 -14.85 20.39 -12.86
CA ALA A 64 -14.91 21.83 -12.90
C ALA A 64 -14.11 22.37 -14.10
N ILE A 65 -14.81 22.75 -15.17
CA ILE A 65 -14.20 23.31 -16.39
C ILE A 65 -13.95 24.79 -16.14
N ASN A 66 -12.72 25.09 -15.71
CA ASN A 66 -12.30 26.41 -15.26
C ASN A 66 -11.72 27.27 -16.38
N LYS A 67 -11.68 28.58 -16.16
CA LYS A 67 -11.19 29.60 -17.09
C LYS A 67 -12.08 29.78 -18.30
N MET A 68 -13.38 29.58 -18.15
CA MET A 68 -14.37 29.82 -19.19
C MET A 68 -14.39 31.32 -19.63
N ASP A 69 -13.97 32.22 -18.75
CA ASP A 69 -13.74 33.64 -19.04
C ASP A 69 -12.71 33.86 -20.19
N LEU A 70 -11.73 33.00 -20.33
CA LEU A 70 -10.73 33.03 -21.41
C LEU A 70 -11.20 32.36 -22.69
N MET A 71 -12.38 31.78 -22.70
CA MET A 71 -12.99 31.07 -23.83
C MET A 71 -14.31 31.72 -24.25
N ASP A 72 -14.50 33.00 -23.91
CA ASP A 72 -15.68 33.79 -24.22
C ASP A 72 -17.00 33.10 -23.79
N TRP A 73 -16.96 32.31 -22.71
CA TRP A 73 -18.12 31.62 -22.14
C TRP A 73 -18.88 30.71 -23.12
N ARG A 74 -18.17 30.19 -24.16
CA ARG A 74 -18.79 29.43 -25.24
C ARG A 74 -19.22 28.04 -24.78
N GLN A 75 -20.46 27.70 -25.13
CA GLN A 75 -21.05 26.38 -24.83
C GLN A 75 -20.31 25.24 -25.54
N GLU A 76 -19.89 25.44 -26.79
CA GLU A 76 -19.21 24.41 -27.57
C GLU A 76 -17.96 23.92 -26.88
N VAL A 77 -17.16 24.82 -26.29
CA VAL A 77 -15.95 24.46 -25.55
C VAL A 77 -16.27 23.58 -24.33
N PHE A 78 -17.34 23.91 -23.63
CA PHE A 78 -17.80 23.10 -22.50
C PHE A 78 -18.25 21.70 -22.93
N GLU A 79 -19.06 21.60 -23.99
CA GLU A 79 -19.59 20.32 -24.47
C GLU A 79 -18.49 19.44 -25.08
N ASP A 80 -17.52 20.01 -25.78
CA ASP A 80 -16.38 19.26 -26.33
C ASP A 80 -15.56 18.63 -25.20
N ILE A 81 -15.22 19.39 -24.15
CA ILE A 81 -14.47 18.88 -22.99
C ILE A 81 -15.29 17.85 -22.22
N ARG A 82 -16.59 18.09 -22.04
CA ARG A 82 -17.50 17.14 -21.39
C ARG A 82 -17.54 15.81 -22.14
N ASN A 83 -17.69 15.84 -23.46
CA ASN A 83 -17.78 14.64 -24.29
C ASN A 83 -16.45 13.86 -24.30
N ASP A 84 -15.29 14.54 -24.40
CA ASP A 84 -13.97 13.89 -24.27
C ASP A 84 -13.81 13.22 -22.90
N TYR A 85 -14.19 13.91 -21.83
CA TYR A 85 -14.12 13.33 -20.48
C TYR A 85 -15.05 12.12 -20.31
N LEU A 86 -16.28 12.19 -20.80
CA LEU A 86 -17.25 11.09 -20.71
C LEU A 86 -16.77 9.85 -21.49
N GLY A 87 -16.19 10.02 -22.68
CA GLY A 87 -15.62 8.90 -23.46
C GLY A 87 -14.53 8.12 -22.71
N PHE A 88 -13.81 8.77 -21.80
CA PHE A 88 -12.87 8.14 -20.90
C PHE A 88 -13.55 7.60 -19.64
N ALA A 89 -14.44 8.36 -19.03
CA ALA A 89 -15.04 8.13 -17.72
C ALA A 89 -15.95 6.90 -17.67
N ASP A 90 -16.56 6.49 -18.78
CA ASP A 90 -17.37 5.29 -18.88
C ASP A 90 -16.61 4.03 -18.41
N LYS A 91 -15.28 4.01 -18.61
CA LYS A 91 -14.40 2.94 -18.18
C LYS A 91 -14.06 2.98 -16.69
N LEU A 92 -14.30 4.09 -16.00
CA LEU A 92 -13.96 4.25 -14.59
C LEU A 92 -14.99 3.63 -13.62
N GLY A 93 -16.21 3.36 -14.11
CA GLY A 93 -17.29 2.82 -13.28
C GLY A 93 -17.78 3.78 -12.18
N VAL A 94 -17.60 5.09 -12.37
CA VAL A 94 -18.10 6.13 -11.47
C VAL A 94 -19.51 6.53 -11.89
N SER A 95 -20.46 6.51 -10.96
CA SER A 95 -21.89 6.70 -11.26
C SER A 95 -22.36 8.17 -11.19
N ASP A 96 -21.70 9.03 -10.41
CA ASP A 96 -22.10 10.45 -10.24
C ASP A 96 -20.96 11.36 -10.68
N ILE A 97 -21.02 11.79 -11.95
CA ILE A 97 -20.08 12.75 -12.54
C ILE A 97 -20.86 13.99 -12.96
N ARG A 98 -20.52 15.12 -12.37
CA ARG A 98 -21.17 16.42 -12.62
C ARG A 98 -20.19 17.38 -13.27
N PHE A 99 -20.64 18.07 -14.32
CA PHE A 99 -19.83 19.05 -15.05
C PHE A 99 -20.29 20.45 -14.75
N ILE A 100 -19.35 21.32 -14.37
CA ILE A 100 -19.64 22.71 -14.02
C ILE A 100 -18.69 23.62 -14.80
N PRO A 101 -19.22 24.44 -15.74
CA PRO A 101 -18.44 25.50 -16.37
C PRO A 101 -18.28 26.65 -15.37
N LEU A 102 -17.04 27.07 -15.10
CA LEU A 102 -16.81 28.14 -14.12
C LEU A 102 -15.60 29.01 -14.47
N SER A 103 -15.51 30.14 -13.82
CA SER A 103 -14.28 30.91 -13.69
C SER A 103 -13.97 31.14 -12.21
N ALA A 104 -12.92 30.52 -11.72
CA ALA A 104 -12.49 30.73 -10.35
C ALA A 104 -11.97 32.16 -10.11
N LEU A 105 -11.45 32.83 -11.17
CA LEU A 105 -10.93 34.20 -11.10
C LEU A 105 -12.06 35.22 -10.85
N THR A 106 -13.17 35.08 -11.56
CA THR A 106 -14.30 36.00 -11.49
C THR A 106 -15.42 35.50 -10.58
N GLY A 107 -15.34 34.25 -10.09
CA GLY A 107 -16.32 33.66 -9.18
C GLY A 107 -17.56 33.12 -9.88
N ASP A 108 -17.63 33.17 -11.20
CA ASP A 108 -18.78 32.70 -11.98
C ASP A 108 -18.98 31.17 -11.79
N ASN A 109 -20.18 30.74 -11.42
CA ASN A 109 -20.59 29.37 -11.08
C ASN A 109 -19.78 28.72 -9.96
N VAL A 110 -19.05 29.50 -9.15
CA VAL A 110 -18.40 28.99 -7.94
C VAL A 110 -19.35 28.98 -6.76
N ALA A 111 -19.79 30.17 -6.32
CA ALA A 111 -20.73 30.33 -5.22
C ALA A 111 -22.09 30.89 -5.65
N LYS A 112 -22.16 31.47 -6.83
CA LYS A 112 -23.38 32.02 -7.42
C LYS A 112 -23.46 31.65 -8.89
N THR A 113 -24.66 31.39 -9.37
CA THR A 113 -24.91 31.12 -10.79
C THR A 113 -24.55 32.34 -11.63
N SER A 114 -23.86 32.10 -12.74
CA SER A 114 -23.39 33.14 -13.65
C SER A 114 -24.46 33.53 -14.67
N SER A 115 -24.64 34.80 -14.91
CA SER A 115 -25.46 35.30 -16.00
C SER A 115 -24.77 35.29 -17.38
N LYS A 116 -23.44 35.02 -17.40
CA LYS A 116 -22.62 34.96 -18.61
C LYS A 116 -22.77 33.67 -19.38
N MET A 117 -23.29 32.62 -18.73
CA MET A 117 -23.56 31.31 -19.28
C MET A 117 -25.05 30.96 -19.22
N PRO A 118 -25.93 31.65 -19.94
CA PRO A 118 -27.38 31.41 -19.89
C PRO A 118 -27.79 30.02 -20.40
N TRP A 119 -26.90 29.37 -21.14
CA TRP A 119 -27.07 28.01 -21.65
C TRP A 119 -26.84 26.93 -20.58
N TYR A 120 -26.20 27.27 -19.44
CA TYR A 120 -26.00 26.37 -18.34
C TYR A 120 -27.08 26.51 -17.27
N SER A 121 -27.90 25.48 -17.14
CA SER A 121 -29.00 25.41 -16.18
C SER A 121 -28.69 24.57 -14.92
N GLY A 122 -27.46 24.06 -14.81
CA GLY A 122 -27.04 23.23 -13.68
C GLY A 122 -26.70 24.05 -12.43
N PRO A 123 -26.45 23.34 -11.30
CA PRO A 123 -26.06 23.95 -10.04
C PRO A 123 -24.66 24.56 -10.11
N ASN A 124 -24.39 25.59 -9.30
CA ASN A 124 -23.00 26.04 -9.10
C ASN A 124 -22.22 25.09 -8.16
N LEU A 125 -20.91 25.28 -8.06
CA LEU A 125 -20.03 24.38 -7.29
C LEU A 125 -20.46 24.31 -5.82
N LEU A 126 -20.77 25.43 -5.18
CA LEU A 126 -21.16 25.46 -3.78
C LEU A 126 -22.48 24.72 -3.54
N GLU A 127 -23.45 24.85 -4.43
CA GLU A 127 -24.73 24.11 -4.35
C GLU A 127 -24.49 22.58 -4.43
N VAL A 128 -23.62 22.13 -5.32
CA VAL A 128 -23.27 20.70 -5.40
C VAL A 128 -22.65 20.23 -4.10
N LEU A 129 -21.68 20.97 -3.55
CA LEU A 129 -21.04 20.62 -2.29
C LEU A 129 -22.01 20.59 -1.11
N GLU A 130 -23.05 21.44 -1.11
CA GLU A 130 -24.06 21.48 -0.07
C GLU A 130 -25.11 20.38 -0.17
N THR A 131 -25.39 19.87 -1.38
CA THR A 131 -26.52 18.99 -1.66
C THR A 131 -26.15 17.55 -1.96
N VAL A 132 -24.85 17.25 -2.26
CA VAL A 132 -24.41 15.89 -2.53
C VAL A 132 -24.68 14.98 -1.33
N GLU A 133 -25.31 13.83 -1.58
CA GLU A 133 -25.62 12.82 -0.55
C GLU A 133 -24.49 11.83 -0.42
N ILE A 134 -23.70 11.95 0.64
CA ILE A 134 -22.56 11.05 0.94
C ILE A 134 -22.90 9.96 1.98
N SER A 135 -24.07 10.05 2.61
CA SER A 135 -24.47 9.12 3.68
C SER A 135 -24.67 7.68 3.19
N GLN A 136 -25.14 7.53 1.94
CA GLN A 136 -25.39 6.20 1.32
C GLN A 136 -24.11 5.47 0.91
N ASP A 137 -22.96 6.13 0.93
CA ASP A 137 -21.66 5.53 0.55
C ASP A 137 -21.04 4.69 1.67
N ARG A 138 -21.58 4.74 2.88
CA ARG A 138 -21.07 4.04 4.05
C ARG A 138 -21.73 2.68 4.20
N ASN A 139 -20.90 1.70 4.58
CA ASN A 139 -21.39 0.38 4.95
C ASN A 139 -21.90 0.40 6.41
N PHE A 140 -23.21 0.40 6.59
CA PHE A 140 -23.87 0.33 7.91
C PHE A 140 -24.25 -1.10 8.33
N ARG A 141 -23.99 -2.12 7.49
CA ARG A 141 -24.39 -3.51 7.73
C ARG A 141 -23.30 -4.31 8.45
N ASP A 142 -22.10 -4.28 7.91
CA ASP A 142 -21.02 -5.18 8.31
C ASP A 142 -20.17 -4.51 9.38
N VAL A 143 -20.31 -4.97 10.63
CA VAL A 143 -19.54 -4.39 11.74
C VAL A 143 -18.05 -4.68 11.59
N ARG A 144 -17.24 -3.62 11.56
CA ARG A 144 -15.78 -3.66 11.49
C ARG A 144 -15.19 -2.66 12.48
N PHE A 145 -14.64 -3.18 13.56
CA PHE A 145 -14.03 -2.37 14.60
C PHE A 145 -12.57 -2.78 14.82
N PRO A 146 -11.61 -2.17 14.09
CA PRO A 146 -10.18 -2.40 14.31
C PRO A 146 -9.75 -1.85 15.67
N VAL A 147 -9.18 -2.71 16.53
CA VAL A 147 -8.72 -2.31 17.86
C VAL A 147 -7.42 -1.52 17.74
N GLN A 148 -7.45 -0.26 18.17
CA GLN A 148 -6.30 0.65 18.15
C GLN A 148 -5.55 0.65 19.49
N TYR A 149 -6.28 0.55 20.58
CA TYR A 149 -5.70 0.62 21.91
C TYR A 149 -6.54 -0.17 22.92
N VAL A 150 -5.89 -0.79 23.89
CA VAL A 150 -6.54 -1.49 24.99
C VAL A 150 -6.38 -0.65 26.26
N ILE A 151 -7.49 -0.25 26.86
CA ILE A 151 -7.54 0.56 28.07
C ILE A 151 -7.81 -0.37 29.26
N ARG A 152 -6.91 -0.39 30.25
CA ARG A 152 -7.07 -1.12 31.50
C ARG A 152 -6.56 -0.28 32.67
N PRO A 153 -7.30 0.75 33.09
CA PRO A 153 -6.87 1.64 34.18
C PRO A 153 -6.89 0.97 35.56
N ASN A 154 -7.72 -0.05 35.75
CA ASN A 154 -7.87 -0.84 36.96
C ASN A 154 -8.31 -2.28 36.62
N LEU A 155 -8.59 -3.10 37.64
CA LEU A 155 -9.00 -4.50 37.46
C LEU A 155 -10.45 -4.65 36.95
N ASP A 156 -11.29 -3.65 37.18
CA ASP A 156 -12.74 -3.72 36.91
C ASP A 156 -13.11 -3.18 35.54
N PHE A 157 -12.19 -2.51 34.82
CA PHE A 157 -12.44 -1.96 33.51
C PHE A 157 -11.42 -2.43 32.48
N ARG A 158 -11.93 -3.06 31.42
CA ARG A 158 -11.16 -3.40 30.22
C ARG A 158 -11.90 -2.92 28.97
N GLY A 159 -11.38 -1.89 28.33
CA GLY A 159 -11.97 -1.28 27.15
C GLY A 159 -11.08 -1.43 25.91
N PHE A 160 -11.70 -1.62 24.77
CA PHE A 160 -11.07 -1.72 23.46
C PHE A 160 -11.43 -0.49 22.65
N SER A 161 -10.45 0.40 22.47
CA SER A 161 -10.67 1.68 21.77
C SER A 161 -10.29 1.59 20.31
N GLY A 162 -11.08 2.25 19.47
CA GLY A 162 -10.87 2.28 18.03
C GLY A 162 -11.87 3.20 17.34
N THR A 163 -11.76 3.25 16.01
CA THR A 163 -12.74 3.93 15.15
C THR A 163 -13.57 2.86 14.47
N LEU A 164 -14.88 2.95 14.59
CA LEU A 164 -15.80 2.06 13.90
C LEU A 164 -15.70 2.30 12.38
N ALA A 165 -15.14 1.34 11.66
CA ALA A 165 -14.89 1.45 10.22
C ALA A 165 -16.15 1.17 9.39
N ALA A 166 -17.01 0.28 9.87
CA ALA A 166 -18.26 -0.08 9.22
C ALA A 166 -19.25 -0.67 10.23
N GLY A 167 -20.53 -0.71 9.85
CA GLY A 167 -21.63 -1.28 10.62
C GLY A 167 -22.15 -0.37 11.73
N ILE A 168 -23.26 -0.78 12.32
CA ILE A 168 -23.85 -0.14 13.52
C ILE A 168 -23.73 -1.15 14.66
N VAL A 169 -23.28 -0.71 15.84
CA VAL A 169 -23.13 -1.54 17.03
C VAL A 169 -24.06 -1.09 18.15
N HIS A 170 -24.55 -2.06 18.92
CA HIS A 170 -25.37 -1.86 20.12
C HIS A 170 -24.83 -2.68 21.28
N PRO A 171 -25.04 -2.27 22.52
CA PRO A 171 -24.88 -3.15 23.67
C PRO A 171 -25.71 -4.44 23.50
N GLY A 172 -25.14 -5.58 23.86
CA GLY A 172 -25.75 -6.90 23.66
C GLY A 172 -25.46 -7.56 22.31
N ASP A 173 -24.90 -6.87 21.33
CA ASP A 173 -24.53 -7.47 20.04
C ASP A 173 -23.52 -8.60 20.22
N GLU A 174 -23.77 -9.75 19.56
CA GLU A 174 -22.81 -10.86 19.51
C GLU A 174 -21.66 -10.54 18.58
N VAL A 175 -20.46 -10.68 19.08
CA VAL A 175 -19.23 -10.36 18.36
C VAL A 175 -18.21 -11.48 18.42
N VAL A 176 -17.30 -11.47 17.46
CA VAL A 176 -16.12 -12.33 17.43
C VAL A 176 -14.88 -11.49 17.21
N VAL A 177 -13.81 -11.83 17.92
CA VAL A 177 -12.50 -11.20 17.77
C VAL A 177 -11.68 -11.99 16.75
N LEU A 178 -11.19 -11.33 15.74
CA LEU A 178 -10.37 -11.94 14.70
C LEU A 178 -8.92 -11.42 14.80
N PRO A 179 -7.91 -12.30 14.57
CA PRO A 179 -8.01 -13.64 14.01
C PRO A 179 -8.25 -14.77 15.02
N SER A 180 -8.31 -14.49 16.33
CA SER A 180 -8.39 -15.53 17.40
C SER A 180 -9.66 -16.37 17.35
N GLY A 181 -10.77 -15.83 16.85
CA GLY A 181 -12.07 -16.50 16.79
C GLY A 181 -12.83 -16.53 18.10
N GLN A 182 -12.34 -15.84 19.14
CA GLN A 182 -13.02 -15.79 20.46
C GLN A 182 -14.30 -14.97 20.38
N LYS A 183 -15.38 -15.49 20.92
CA LYS A 183 -16.73 -14.88 20.89
C LYS A 183 -17.04 -14.22 22.22
N SER A 184 -17.78 -13.12 22.17
CA SER A 184 -18.33 -12.43 23.33
C SER A 184 -19.54 -11.58 22.91
N ARG A 185 -20.03 -10.74 23.84
CA ARG A 185 -21.05 -9.73 23.58
C ARG A 185 -20.52 -8.35 23.96
N ILE A 186 -20.97 -7.32 23.26
CA ILE A 186 -20.71 -5.93 23.63
C ILE A 186 -21.46 -5.64 24.91
N LYS A 187 -20.73 -5.32 25.98
CA LYS A 187 -21.32 -4.93 27.26
C LYS A 187 -21.76 -3.47 27.24
N GLU A 188 -20.86 -2.59 26.82
CA GLU A 188 -21.11 -1.14 26.77
C GLU A 188 -20.33 -0.50 25.61
N ILE A 189 -20.87 0.61 25.13
CA ILE A 189 -20.20 1.50 24.17
C ILE A 189 -19.88 2.81 24.92
N VAL A 190 -18.60 3.04 25.19
CA VAL A 190 -18.14 4.14 26.04
C VAL A 190 -17.47 5.24 25.21
N THR A 191 -17.82 6.48 25.48
CA THR A 191 -17.12 7.67 24.99
C THR A 191 -16.60 8.49 26.18
N TYR A 192 -15.94 9.61 25.91
CA TYR A 192 -15.45 10.49 26.98
C TYR A 192 -16.60 11.04 27.84
N ASP A 193 -17.73 11.37 27.21
CA ASP A 193 -18.83 12.06 27.88
C ASP A 193 -19.89 11.11 28.47
N ALA A 194 -20.12 9.95 27.84
CA ALA A 194 -21.20 9.03 28.25
C ALA A 194 -21.09 7.65 27.58
N SER A 195 -21.88 6.69 28.10
CA SER A 195 -22.20 5.44 27.40
C SER A 195 -23.26 5.69 26.32
N LEU A 196 -23.14 5.02 25.18
CA LEU A 196 -24.04 5.16 24.04
C LEU A 196 -24.93 3.93 23.88
N GLU A 197 -26.18 4.13 23.47
CA GLU A 197 -27.10 3.07 23.07
C GLU A 197 -26.75 2.45 21.70
N GLN A 198 -26.09 3.24 20.84
CA GLN A 198 -25.57 2.79 19.55
C GLN A 198 -24.41 3.63 19.07
N ALA A 199 -23.57 3.04 18.20
CA ALA A 199 -22.55 3.78 17.49
C ALA A 199 -22.51 3.39 16.01
N PHE A 200 -22.07 4.33 15.16
CA PHE A 200 -22.00 4.19 13.70
C PHE A 200 -20.70 4.79 13.14
N PRO A 201 -20.27 4.37 11.92
CA PRO A 201 -19.06 4.89 11.31
C PRO A 201 -19.15 6.40 11.01
N PRO A 202 -18.07 7.16 11.21
CA PRO A 202 -16.72 6.78 11.68
C PRO A 202 -16.48 7.18 13.15
N GLN A 203 -17.40 6.90 14.05
CA GLN A 203 -17.25 7.28 15.45
C GLN A 203 -16.06 6.61 16.12
N ALA A 204 -15.27 7.37 16.87
CA ALA A 204 -14.25 6.87 17.78
C ALA A 204 -14.91 6.50 19.11
N ILE A 205 -14.83 5.23 19.48
CA ILE A 205 -15.51 4.66 20.65
C ILE A 205 -14.59 3.68 21.39
N THR A 206 -15.00 3.33 22.60
CA THR A 206 -14.42 2.23 23.38
C THR A 206 -15.51 1.18 23.61
N LEU A 207 -15.26 -0.05 23.20
CA LEU A 207 -16.13 -1.18 23.48
C LEU A 207 -15.64 -1.90 24.72
N THR A 208 -16.55 -2.27 25.62
CA THR A 208 -16.32 -3.27 26.66
C THR A 208 -17.04 -4.56 26.28
N LEU A 209 -16.51 -5.70 26.69
CA LEU A 209 -17.07 -7.01 26.41
C LEU A 209 -17.56 -7.67 27.69
N GLU A 210 -18.55 -8.59 27.57
CA GLU A 210 -19.08 -9.32 28.74
C GLU A 210 -18.04 -10.29 29.30
N ASP A 211 -17.28 -10.96 28.41
CA ASP A 211 -16.29 -11.96 28.78
C ASP A 211 -14.87 -11.36 28.80
N GLU A 212 -14.04 -11.87 29.71
CA GLU A 212 -12.60 -11.55 29.73
C GLU A 212 -11.84 -12.37 28.70
N ILE A 213 -11.94 -11.99 27.45
CA ILE A 213 -11.21 -12.61 26.34
C ILE A 213 -9.97 -11.81 25.96
N ASP A 214 -8.98 -12.47 25.38
CA ASP A 214 -7.76 -11.80 24.96
C ASP A 214 -7.94 -11.07 23.64
N VAL A 215 -7.81 -9.74 23.70
CA VAL A 215 -7.92 -8.83 22.55
C VAL A 215 -6.76 -7.84 22.60
N SER A 216 -6.07 -7.71 21.51
CA SER A 216 -4.88 -6.86 21.39
C SER A 216 -5.04 -5.81 20.31
N ARG A 217 -4.18 -4.79 20.33
CA ARG A 217 -4.05 -3.87 19.21
C ARG A 217 -3.75 -4.65 17.91
N GLY A 218 -4.50 -4.36 16.87
CA GLY A 218 -4.37 -5.02 15.57
C GLY A 218 -5.39 -6.13 15.35
N ASP A 219 -6.11 -6.55 16.39
CA ASP A 219 -7.26 -7.41 16.24
C ASP A 219 -8.48 -6.64 15.73
N MET A 220 -9.47 -7.35 15.25
CA MET A 220 -10.70 -6.77 14.74
C MET A 220 -11.91 -7.40 15.42
N ILE A 221 -12.75 -6.57 16.02
CA ILE A 221 -14.04 -7.01 16.57
C ILE A 221 -15.07 -6.87 15.45
N VAL A 222 -15.76 -7.97 15.14
CA VAL A 222 -16.76 -8.06 14.08
C VAL A 222 -18.03 -8.77 14.54
N ARG A 223 -19.14 -8.56 13.86
CA ARG A 223 -20.37 -9.30 14.15
C ARG A 223 -20.25 -10.75 13.66
N THR A 224 -20.81 -11.71 14.39
CA THR A 224 -20.70 -13.15 14.13
C THR A 224 -21.31 -13.60 12.81
N ASN A 225 -22.28 -12.87 12.28
CA ASN A 225 -23.03 -13.21 11.05
C ASN A 225 -22.46 -12.56 9.77
N SER A 226 -21.38 -11.78 9.87
CA SER A 226 -20.75 -11.11 8.73
C SER A 226 -19.24 -11.03 8.95
N LEU A 227 -18.54 -12.10 8.56
CA LEU A 227 -17.12 -12.22 8.77
C LEU A 227 -16.34 -11.66 7.57
N PRO A 228 -15.29 -10.86 7.80
CA PRO A 228 -14.30 -10.49 6.80
C PRO A 228 -13.41 -11.67 6.44
N HIS A 229 -12.58 -11.51 5.42
CA HIS A 229 -11.54 -12.48 5.10
C HIS A 229 -10.43 -12.47 6.16
N VAL A 230 -9.90 -13.66 6.46
CA VAL A 230 -8.70 -13.85 7.28
C VAL A 230 -7.71 -14.65 6.44
N SER A 231 -6.64 -14.02 5.97
CA SER A 231 -5.69 -14.66 5.05
C SER A 231 -4.29 -14.04 5.15
N ASP A 232 -3.29 -14.87 4.84
CA ASP A 232 -1.90 -14.45 4.66
C ASP A 232 -1.60 -14.03 3.21
N ARG A 233 -2.63 -13.95 2.35
CA ARG A 233 -2.53 -13.52 0.94
C ARG A 233 -3.74 -12.71 0.54
N CYS A 234 -3.52 -11.76 -0.39
CA CYS A 234 -4.61 -11.05 -1.03
C CYS A 234 -4.21 -10.57 -2.43
N CYS A 235 -5.21 -10.23 -3.25
CA CYS A 235 -5.04 -9.42 -4.45
C CYS A 235 -5.36 -7.97 -4.12
N ALA A 236 -4.54 -7.04 -4.62
CA ALA A 236 -4.77 -5.61 -4.44
C ALA A 236 -4.25 -4.79 -5.63
N HIS A 237 -4.94 -3.71 -5.95
CA HIS A 237 -4.35 -2.66 -6.76
C HIS A 237 -3.32 -1.91 -5.92
N ILE A 238 -2.10 -1.77 -6.43
CA ILE A 238 -1.03 -0.99 -5.81
C ILE A 238 -0.78 0.25 -6.65
N VAL A 239 -0.78 1.42 -6.02
CA VAL A 239 -0.25 2.68 -6.55
C VAL A 239 1.17 2.81 -6.04
N TRP A 240 2.17 2.79 -6.93
CA TRP A 240 3.57 2.92 -6.54
C TRP A 240 4.01 4.37 -6.49
N MET A 241 4.76 4.78 -5.46
CA MET A 241 4.94 6.20 -5.10
C MET A 241 6.40 6.63 -4.95
N THR A 242 7.36 5.81 -5.37
CA THR A 242 8.79 6.11 -5.22
C THR A 242 9.57 5.81 -6.50
N GLU A 243 10.72 6.47 -6.67
CA GLU A 243 11.58 6.30 -7.85
C GLU A 243 12.16 4.89 -7.99
N LYS A 244 12.47 4.22 -6.85
CA LYS A 244 12.88 2.81 -6.89
C LYS A 244 11.69 1.95 -7.28
N PRO A 245 11.80 1.14 -8.35
CA PRO A 245 10.67 0.34 -8.81
C PRO A 245 10.25 -0.70 -7.76
N LEU A 246 8.96 -1.02 -7.75
CA LEU A 246 8.44 -2.18 -7.06
C LEU A 246 8.84 -3.43 -7.83
N ILE A 247 9.59 -4.31 -7.19
CA ILE A 247 10.01 -5.60 -7.75
C ILE A 247 9.42 -6.71 -6.88
N PRO A 248 8.77 -7.74 -7.47
CA PRO A 248 8.26 -8.89 -6.74
C PRO A 248 9.34 -9.56 -5.89
N GLY A 249 8.95 -10.07 -4.72
CA GLY A 249 9.85 -10.76 -3.77
C GLY A 249 10.51 -9.85 -2.73
N ARG A 250 10.64 -8.55 -2.97
CA ARG A 250 11.20 -7.61 -1.99
C ARG A 250 10.27 -7.47 -0.79
N GLN A 251 10.87 -7.42 0.41
CA GLN A 251 10.14 -7.33 1.67
C GLN A 251 9.87 -5.89 2.08
N TYR A 252 8.64 -5.65 2.53
CA TYR A 252 8.15 -4.37 3.03
C TYR A 252 7.41 -4.56 4.35
N TYR A 253 7.18 -3.50 5.10
CA TYR A 253 6.11 -3.47 6.08
C TYR A 253 4.80 -3.12 5.38
N ILE A 254 3.78 -3.91 5.66
CA ILE A 254 2.40 -3.67 5.21
C ILE A 254 1.60 -3.25 6.43
N LYS A 255 1.12 -2.01 6.42
CA LYS A 255 0.27 -1.49 7.49
C LYS A 255 -1.17 -1.38 7.01
N GLN A 256 -2.03 -2.21 7.58
CA GLN A 256 -3.46 -2.27 7.29
C GLN A 256 -4.22 -1.95 8.58
N ALA A 257 -5.12 -0.97 8.53
CA ALA A 257 -5.85 -0.48 9.70
C ALA A 257 -4.90 -0.27 10.89
N THR A 258 -5.01 -1.08 11.93
CA THR A 258 -4.21 -0.99 13.17
C THR A 258 -3.06 -1.99 13.24
N ARG A 259 -2.94 -2.88 12.24
CA ARG A 259 -1.95 -3.97 12.20
C ARG A 259 -0.82 -3.68 11.22
N THR A 260 0.40 -4.04 11.61
CA THR A 260 1.57 -3.99 10.71
C THR A 260 2.18 -5.38 10.64
N VAL A 261 2.41 -5.88 9.44
CA VAL A 261 3.02 -7.18 9.16
C VAL A 261 4.14 -7.02 8.13
N ASN A 262 5.03 -8.02 8.04
CA ASN A 262 5.93 -8.11 6.91
C ASN A 262 5.20 -8.73 5.72
N GLY A 263 5.43 -8.20 4.55
CA GLY A 263 4.84 -8.72 3.33
C GLY A 263 5.67 -8.43 2.10
N SER A 264 5.35 -9.10 1.01
CA SER A 264 5.96 -8.87 -0.29
C SER A 264 4.91 -9.00 -1.39
N VAL A 265 5.09 -8.26 -2.47
CA VAL A 265 4.39 -8.55 -3.72
C VAL A 265 4.97 -9.86 -4.26
N SER A 266 4.13 -10.88 -4.38
CA SER A 266 4.53 -12.19 -4.93
C SER A 266 4.58 -12.15 -6.45
N ARG A 267 3.61 -11.44 -7.06
CA ARG A 267 3.47 -11.33 -8.51
C ARG A 267 2.69 -10.06 -8.87
N ILE A 268 3.07 -9.44 -9.97
CA ILE A 268 2.28 -8.41 -10.64
C ILE A 268 1.44 -9.14 -11.70
N LEU A 269 0.11 -9.08 -11.58
CA LEU A 269 -0.80 -9.72 -12.52
C LEU A 269 -0.86 -8.93 -13.83
N HIS A 270 -1.00 -7.62 -13.71
CA HIS A 270 -0.91 -6.67 -14.80
C HIS A 270 -0.67 -5.25 -14.29
N ARG A 271 -0.10 -4.41 -15.14
CA ARG A 271 -0.07 -2.97 -14.99
C ARG A 271 -1.23 -2.36 -15.77
N THR A 272 -1.84 -1.31 -15.25
CA THR A 272 -2.89 -0.56 -15.92
C THR A 272 -2.33 0.76 -16.45
N ASP A 273 -2.45 0.99 -17.75
CA ASP A 273 -2.15 2.31 -18.35
C ASP A 273 -3.25 3.30 -17.93
N VAL A 274 -2.86 4.36 -17.26
CA VAL A 274 -3.80 5.36 -16.73
C VAL A 274 -4.48 6.21 -17.81
N ASN A 275 -4.00 6.19 -19.06
CA ASN A 275 -4.54 6.96 -20.18
C ASN A 275 -5.58 6.16 -20.97
N THR A 276 -5.29 4.89 -21.23
CA THR A 276 -6.14 3.99 -22.03
C THR A 276 -6.98 3.07 -21.20
N LEU A 277 -6.60 2.88 -19.92
CA LEU A 277 -7.10 1.87 -18.96
C LEU A 277 -6.87 0.43 -19.44
N GLU A 278 -5.97 0.25 -20.41
CA GLU A 278 -5.57 -1.07 -20.89
C GLU A 278 -4.64 -1.75 -19.88
N GLN A 279 -4.78 -3.06 -19.79
CA GLN A 279 -3.97 -3.90 -18.93
C GLN A 279 -2.86 -4.55 -19.73
N ALA A 280 -1.64 -4.50 -19.21
CA ALA A 280 -0.47 -5.12 -19.83
C ALA A 280 0.32 -5.92 -18.80
N PRO A 281 0.96 -7.06 -19.16
CA PRO A 281 1.91 -7.74 -18.32
C PRO A 281 3.03 -6.81 -17.88
N ALA A 282 3.51 -6.96 -16.63
CA ALA A 282 4.63 -6.19 -16.12
C ALA A 282 5.41 -7.00 -15.08
N ASP A 283 6.74 -6.88 -15.12
CA ASP A 283 7.63 -7.53 -14.16
C ASP A 283 7.95 -6.62 -12.96
N TYR A 284 7.72 -5.32 -13.09
CA TYR A 284 7.93 -4.30 -12.06
C TYR A 284 6.94 -3.15 -12.25
N LEU A 285 6.80 -2.30 -11.22
CA LEU A 285 6.06 -1.03 -11.34
C LEU A 285 7.01 0.14 -11.07
N GLU A 286 7.01 1.10 -11.98
CA GLU A 286 7.71 2.38 -11.83
C GLU A 286 6.88 3.36 -10.98
N MET A 287 7.51 4.50 -10.65
CA MET A 287 6.82 5.57 -9.93
C MET A 287 5.56 6.03 -10.65
N ASN A 288 4.47 6.17 -9.90
CA ASN A 288 3.13 6.56 -10.38
C ASN A 288 2.42 5.50 -11.25
N GLU A 289 2.98 4.32 -11.39
CA GLU A 289 2.28 3.21 -12.03
C GLU A 289 1.32 2.51 -11.08
N ILE A 290 0.31 1.91 -11.65
CA ILE A 290 -0.75 1.19 -10.95
C ILE A 290 -0.82 -0.23 -11.49
N GLY A 291 -0.71 -1.21 -10.60
CA GLY A 291 -0.80 -2.62 -10.98
C GLY A 291 -1.71 -3.42 -10.06
N LEU A 292 -2.34 -4.44 -10.60
CA LEU A 292 -2.99 -5.48 -9.79
C LEU A 292 -1.92 -6.50 -9.40
N CYS A 293 -1.79 -6.73 -8.10
CA CYS A 293 -0.71 -7.53 -7.52
C CYS A 293 -1.26 -8.59 -6.58
N GLU A 294 -0.59 -9.73 -6.55
CA GLU A 294 -0.72 -10.71 -5.46
C GLU A 294 0.29 -10.37 -4.36
N ILE A 295 -0.18 -10.37 -3.13
CA ILE A 295 0.62 -10.01 -1.97
C ILE A 295 0.58 -11.14 -0.96
N ALA A 296 1.74 -11.48 -0.40
CA ALA A 296 1.89 -12.45 0.67
C ALA A 296 2.35 -11.76 1.95
N PHE A 297 1.82 -12.18 3.08
CA PHE A 297 2.12 -11.67 4.42
C PHE A 297 2.76 -12.77 5.27
N ASN A 298 3.58 -12.38 6.24
CA ASN A 298 4.17 -13.34 7.20
C ASN A 298 3.19 -13.74 8.33
N ALA A 299 2.05 -13.07 8.42
CA ALA A 299 0.98 -13.36 9.37
C ALA A 299 -0.36 -12.99 8.75
N PRO A 300 -1.46 -13.68 9.07
CA PRO A 300 -2.77 -13.40 8.51
C PRO A 300 -3.25 -11.99 8.87
N LEU A 301 -3.85 -11.31 7.89
CA LEU A 301 -4.58 -10.06 8.05
C LEU A 301 -6.08 -10.32 8.00
N VAL A 302 -6.82 -9.46 8.69
CA VAL A 302 -8.30 -9.44 8.67
C VAL A 302 -8.73 -8.28 7.79
N PHE A 303 -9.34 -8.56 6.65
CA PHE A 303 -9.65 -7.54 5.65
C PHE A 303 -10.94 -7.81 4.89
N ASP A 304 -11.48 -6.77 4.32
CA ASP A 304 -12.55 -6.82 3.31
C ASP A 304 -12.01 -6.32 1.96
N PRO A 305 -12.66 -6.65 0.84
CA PRO A 305 -12.45 -5.90 -0.39
C PRO A 305 -12.68 -4.39 -0.16
N TYR A 306 -11.81 -3.56 -0.72
CA TYR A 306 -11.84 -2.10 -0.53
C TYR A 306 -13.19 -1.47 -0.88
N LYS A 307 -13.86 -2.01 -1.91
CA LYS A 307 -15.20 -1.58 -2.33
C LYS A 307 -16.29 -1.83 -1.29
N ILE A 308 -16.08 -2.81 -0.38
CA ILE A 308 -17.03 -3.15 0.69
C ILE A 308 -16.75 -2.32 1.94
N CYS A 309 -15.48 -2.23 2.34
CA CYS A 309 -15.08 -1.44 3.50
C CYS A 309 -13.70 -0.81 3.27
N LYS A 310 -13.66 0.50 3.02
CA LYS A 310 -12.40 1.24 2.79
C LYS A 310 -11.44 1.12 3.97
N GLY A 311 -11.94 1.19 5.20
CA GLY A 311 -11.12 1.20 6.42
C GLY A 311 -10.39 -0.11 6.70
N THR A 312 -10.90 -1.24 6.18
CA THR A 312 -10.30 -2.57 6.34
C THR A 312 -9.72 -3.11 5.04
N GLY A 313 -10.07 -2.52 3.90
CA GLY A 313 -9.64 -2.93 2.56
C GLY A 313 -8.44 -2.15 2.01
N ALA A 314 -7.90 -1.20 2.76
CA ALA A 314 -6.74 -0.41 2.36
C ALA A 314 -5.52 -0.73 3.21
N PHE A 315 -4.33 -0.60 2.61
CA PHE A 315 -3.06 -0.67 3.33
C PHE A 315 -2.02 0.25 2.70
N ILE A 316 -0.98 0.56 3.45
CA ILE A 316 0.22 1.24 2.93
C ILE A 316 1.40 0.29 2.93
N VAL A 317 2.26 0.47 1.92
CA VAL A 317 3.53 -0.23 1.77
C VAL A 317 4.64 0.68 2.25
N ILE A 318 5.44 0.19 3.20
CA ILE A 318 6.50 0.96 3.87
C ILE A 318 7.84 0.27 3.61
N ASP A 319 8.82 1.01 3.16
CA ASP A 319 10.19 0.49 3.00
C ASP A 319 10.81 0.22 4.37
N ARG A 320 11.37 -0.99 4.55
CA ARG A 320 11.87 -1.46 5.85
C ARG A 320 13.13 -0.75 6.34
N LEU A 321 13.90 -0.19 5.43
CA LEU A 321 15.17 0.48 5.77
C LEU A 321 14.97 1.94 6.09
N THR A 322 14.13 2.62 5.29
CA THR A 322 13.93 4.07 5.40
C THR A 322 12.68 4.46 6.20
N ASN A 323 11.78 3.51 6.47
CA ASN A 323 10.46 3.74 7.06
C ASN A 323 9.58 4.73 6.26
N VAL A 324 9.90 4.94 4.98
CA VAL A 324 9.12 5.80 4.08
C VAL A 324 7.99 4.99 3.47
N THR A 325 6.80 5.58 3.37
CA THR A 325 5.69 5.00 2.59
C THR A 325 6.05 5.05 1.11
N VAL A 326 6.08 3.90 0.47
CA VAL A 326 6.47 3.72 -0.94
C VAL A 326 5.32 3.31 -1.85
N GLY A 327 4.18 2.96 -1.30
CA GLY A 327 2.98 2.61 -2.05
C GLY A 327 1.73 2.56 -1.19
N ALA A 328 0.58 2.53 -1.85
CA ALA A 328 -0.73 2.29 -1.23
C ALA A 328 -1.45 1.18 -1.98
N GLY A 329 -2.16 0.33 -1.24
CA GLY A 329 -2.89 -0.81 -1.78
C GLY A 329 -4.38 -0.76 -1.48
N MET A 330 -5.20 -1.13 -2.46
CA MET A 330 -6.63 -1.32 -2.34
C MET A 330 -6.94 -2.78 -2.63
N ILE A 331 -7.31 -3.53 -1.58
CA ILE A 331 -7.57 -4.97 -1.65
C ILE A 331 -8.80 -5.22 -2.53
N THR A 332 -8.66 -6.11 -3.50
CA THR A 332 -9.77 -6.54 -4.37
C THR A 332 -10.44 -7.81 -3.86
N GLY A 333 -9.69 -8.67 -3.17
CA GLY A 333 -10.17 -9.93 -2.63
C GLY A 333 -9.05 -10.89 -2.26
N LEU A 334 -9.41 -12.15 -2.10
CA LEU A 334 -8.45 -13.24 -1.94
C LEU A 334 -7.71 -13.48 -3.27
N THR A 335 -6.53 -14.08 -3.18
CA THR A 335 -5.87 -14.64 -4.37
C THR A 335 -6.68 -15.84 -4.87
N GLU A 336 -6.84 -15.96 -6.19
CA GLU A 336 -7.34 -17.21 -6.76
C GLU A 336 -6.34 -18.33 -6.44
N ASP A 337 -6.81 -19.46 -5.97
CA ASP A 337 -5.98 -20.64 -5.67
C ASP A 337 -5.24 -21.10 -6.94
N GLY A 338 -4.00 -20.76 -7.04
CA GLY A 338 -3.18 -21.02 -8.22
C GLY A 338 -1.80 -20.41 -8.13
N GLY A 339 -1.38 -19.97 -6.93
CA GLY A 339 0.03 -19.62 -6.69
C GLY A 339 0.87 -20.77 -7.17
N ALA A 340 1.45 -20.65 -8.38
CA ALA A 340 2.18 -21.72 -9.03
C ALA A 340 3.15 -22.33 -8.01
N GLN A 341 3.00 -23.60 -7.71
CA GLN A 341 3.97 -24.40 -6.96
C GLN A 341 5.23 -24.55 -7.84
N ARG A 342 5.89 -23.43 -8.13
CA ARG A 342 7.15 -23.42 -8.85
C ARG A 342 8.30 -23.29 -7.87
N PRO A 343 9.45 -23.90 -8.18
CA PRO A 343 10.66 -23.72 -7.38
C PRO A 343 11.04 -22.23 -7.26
N VAL A 344 11.56 -21.84 -6.10
CA VAL A 344 12.10 -20.49 -5.90
C VAL A 344 13.36 -20.34 -6.73
N THR A 345 13.42 -19.29 -7.56
CA THR A 345 14.57 -19.04 -8.46
C THR A 345 15.73 -18.35 -7.73
N ALA A 346 16.90 -18.34 -8.36
CA ALA A 346 18.08 -17.63 -7.85
C ALA A 346 17.83 -16.11 -7.81
N GLU A 347 17.13 -15.57 -8.80
CA GLU A 347 16.77 -14.15 -8.90
C GLU A 347 15.83 -13.76 -7.76
N GLU A 348 14.82 -14.58 -7.46
CA GLU A 348 13.91 -14.34 -6.33
C GLU A 348 14.66 -14.34 -5.00
N ARG A 349 15.64 -15.22 -4.83
CA ARG A 349 16.50 -15.23 -3.63
C ARG A 349 17.38 -13.99 -3.57
N ALA A 350 17.99 -13.60 -4.69
CA ALA A 350 18.85 -12.41 -4.77
C ALA A 350 18.05 -11.14 -4.43
N ILE A 351 16.81 -11.00 -4.92
CA ILE A 351 15.91 -9.91 -4.57
C ILE A 351 15.54 -9.96 -3.09
N ARG A 352 15.19 -11.15 -2.58
CA ARG A 352 14.78 -11.34 -1.19
C ARG A 352 15.86 -10.96 -0.20
N PHE A 353 17.11 -11.36 -0.46
CA PHE A 353 18.25 -11.14 0.42
C PHE A 353 18.99 -9.82 0.14
N GLY A 354 18.71 -9.16 -0.97
CA GLY A 354 19.40 -7.92 -1.37
C GLY A 354 20.86 -8.16 -1.74
N GLN A 355 21.21 -9.37 -2.20
CA GLN A 355 22.57 -9.78 -2.52
C GLN A 355 22.59 -10.77 -3.67
N GLN A 356 23.73 -10.89 -4.35
CA GLN A 356 23.99 -11.98 -5.28
C GLN A 356 24.71 -13.12 -4.56
N ALA A 357 24.15 -14.35 -4.65
CA ALA A 357 24.80 -15.53 -4.11
C ALA A 357 26.07 -15.83 -4.88
N SER A 358 27.19 -15.96 -4.18
CA SER A 358 28.50 -16.13 -4.81
C SER A 358 29.43 -16.93 -3.93
N ILE A 359 30.42 -17.60 -4.52
CA ILE A 359 31.53 -18.20 -3.80
C ILE A 359 32.67 -17.20 -3.79
N VAL A 360 33.12 -16.83 -2.59
CA VAL A 360 34.31 -16.00 -2.38
C VAL A 360 35.43 -16.89 -1.84
N TYR A 361 36.41 -17.16 -2.69
CA TYR A 361 37.54 -17.99 -2.38
C TYR A 361 38.67 -17.13 -1.82
N LEU A 362 39.05 -17.37 -0.58
CA LEU A 362 40.12 -16.60 0.09
C LEU A 362 41.38 -17.51 0.22
N SER A 363 42.50 -17.05 -0.29
CA SER A 363 43.78 -17.74 -0.21
C SER A 363 44.78 -17.00 0.66
N GLY A 364 45.72 -17.72 1.26
CA GLY A 364 46.78 -17.17 2.11
C GLY A 364 46.67 -17.56 3.59
N GLU A 365 47.67 -17.23 4.36
CA GLU A 365 47.74 -17.56 5.80
C GLU A 365 46.64 -16.88 6.62
N LEU A 366 46.25 -15.62 6.23
CA LEU A 366 45.21 -14.84 6.88
C LEU A 366 43.80 -15.12 6.35
N SER A 367 43.65 -16.05 5.40
CA SER A 367 42.36 -16.32 4.70
C SER A 367 41.22 -16.64 5.65
N ARG A 368 41.45 -17.40 6.69
CA ARG A 368 40.47 -17.81 7.69
C ARG A 368 40.04 -16.64 8.56
N GLU A 369 40.97 -15.84 9.07
CA GLU A 369 40.69 -14.68 9.88
C GLU A 369 39.88 -13.66 9.08
N LEU A 370 40.30 -13.37 7.85
CA LEU A 370 39.60 -12.44 6.97
C LEU A 370 38.19 -12.94 6.62
N ALA A 371 37.98 -14.23 6.38
CA ALA A 371 36.67 -14.82 6.12
C ALA A 371 35.69 -14.54 7.26
N TYR A 372 36.07 -14.81 8.50
CA TYR A 372 35.20 -14.56 9.66
C TYR A 372 34.94 -13.06 9.91
N ARG A 373 35.91 -12.20 9.62
CA ARG A 373 35.72 -10.75 9.68
C ARG A 373 34.74 -10.24 8.62
N ILE A 374 34.83 -10.75 7.40
CA ILE A 374 33.88 -10.46 6.32
C ILE A 374 32.50 -10.98 6.71
N GLU A 375 32.39 -12.23 7.16
CA GLU A 375 31.10 -12.83 7.60
C GLU A 375 30.44 -11.97 8.66
N ARG A 376 31.16 -11.61 9.71
CA ARG A 376 30.63 -10.76 10.79
C ARG A 376 30.12 -9.43 10.25
N ARG A 377 30.89 -8.77 9.42
CA ARG A 377 30.50 -7.47 8.84
C ARG A 377 29.27 -7.57 7.94
N LEU A 378 29.21 -8.59 7.09
CA LEU A 378 28.07 -8.83 6.21
C LEU A 378 26.83 -9.20 7.01
N PHE A 379 26.93 -10.05 8.02
CA PHE A 379 25.85 -10.41 8.91
C PHE A 379 25.28 -9.17 9.63
N ASP A 380 26.14 -8.31 10.17
CA ASP A 380 25.73 -7.07 10.87
C ASP A 380 25.02 -6.10 9.94
N THR A 381 25.27 -6.16 8.63
CA THR A 381 24.61 -5.34 7.61
C THR A 381 23.41 -6.05 6.94
N GLY A 382 23.01 -7.21 7.47
CA GLY A 382 21.79 -7.92 7.05
C GLY A 382 21.94 -8.86 5.85
N HIS A 383 23.16 -9.22 5.48
CA HIS A 383 23.44 -10.18 4.41
C HIS A 383 23.46 -11.61 4.93
N ALA A 384 23.02 -12.53 4.09
CA ALA A 384 23.04 -13.98 4.37
C ALA A 384 24.36 -14.59 3.88
N THR A 385 25.23 -14.94 4.81
CA THR A 385 26.58 -15.41 4.54
C THR A 385 26.94 -16.61 5.39
N THR A 386 27.93 -17.41 4.98
CA THR A 386 28.50 -18.51 5.75
C THR A 386 29.96 -18.75 5.37
N VAL A 387 30.76 -19.17 6.35
CA VAL A 387 32.15 -19.61 6.12
C VAL A 387 32.19 -21.12 5.97
N LEU A 388 32.80 -21.61 4.89
CA LEU A 388 33.16 -23.02 4.73
C LEU A 388 34.57 -23.24 5.28
N ASP A 389 34.65 -23.45 6.60
CA ASP A 389 35.91 -23.66 7.30
C ASP A 389 36.36 -25.11 7.21
N PRO A 390 37.55 -25.40 6.62
CA PRO A 390 38.06 -26.75 6.50
C PRO A 390 38.26 -27.49 7.84
N ASP A 391 38.51 -26.77 8.93
CA ASP A 391 38.67 -27.37 10.26
C ASP A 391 37.36 -27.83 10.88
N GLN A 392 36.26 -27.17 10.50
CA GLN A 392 34.91 -27.53 10.96
C GLN A 392 34.21 -28.51 10.02
N LEU A 393 34.56 -28.51 8.75
CA LEU A 393 33.98 -29.32 7.69
C LEU A 393 35.08 -29.97 6.86
N PRO A 394 35.65 -31.09 7.32
CA PRO A 394 36.80 -31.71 6.67
C PRO A 394 36.54 -32.23 5.24
N GLU A 395 35.30 -32.45 4.86
CA GLU A 395 34.92 -32.90 3.51
C GLU A 395 34.26 -31.75 2.68
N ILE A 396 34.85 -30.55 2.69
CA ILE A 396 34.40 -29.47 1.86
C ILE A 396 34.59 -29.80 0.39
N SER A 397 33.52 -29.71 -0.38
CA SER A 397 33.57 -29.90 -1.84
C SER A 397 32.95 -28.72 -2.57
N PRO A 398 33.31 -28.47 -3.84
CA PRO A 398 32.67 -27.48 -4.67
C PRO A 398 31.14 -27.66 -4.78
N HIS A 399 30.64 -28.89 -4.60
CA HIS A 399 29.21 -29.19 -4.60
C HIS A 399 28.49 -28.61 -3.40
N ILE A 400 29.11 -28.64 -2.20
CA ILE A 400 28.55 -28.01 -0.99
C ILE A 400 28.49 -26.49 -1.17
N ALA A 401 29.57 -25.87 -1.62
CA ALA A 401 29.61 -24.46 -1.88
C ALA A 401 28.55 -24.04 -2.91
N LYS A 402 28.39 -24.80 -3.98
CA LYS A 402 27.35 -24.56 -5.00
C LYS A 402 25.94 -24.77 -4.47
N ALA A 403 25.68 -25.72 -3.59
CA ALA A 403 24.38 -25.91 -2.97
C ALA A 403 24.01 -24.73 -2.06
N LEU A 404 24.95 -24.18 -1.31
CA LEU A 404 24.75 -23.01 -0.45
C LEU A 404 24.53 -21.73 -1.27
N THR A 405 25.26 -21.53 -2.37
CA THR A 405 24.97 -20.42 -3.28
C THR A 405 23.59 -20.57 -3.95
N HIS A 406 23.20 -21.81 -4.28
CA HIS A 406 21.84 -22.06 -4.78
C HIS A 406 20.75 -21.72 -3.74
N ALA A 407 21.09 -21.80 -2.44
CA ALA A 407 20.23 -21.34 -1.35
C ALA A 407 20.21 -19.82 -1.18
N GLY A 408 21.05 -19.08 -1.91
CA GLY A 408 21.12 -17.62 -1.90
C GLY A 408 22.20 -17.03 -0.99
N LEU A 409 23.09 -17.85 -0.46
CA LEU A 409 24.14 -17.43 0.47
C LEU A 409 25.38 -16.89 -0.26
N ILE A 410 26.06 -15.92 0.35
CA ILE A 410 27.46 -15.60 0.04
C ILE A 410 28.32 -16.60 0.81
N VAL A 411 29.06 -17.42 0.11
CA VAL A 411 29.88 -18.49 0.67
C VAL A 411 31.33 -18.06 0.70
N LEU A 412 31.87 -17.86 1.90
CA LEU A 412 33.26 -17.52 2.13
C LEU A 412 34.05 -18.82 2.32
N TRP A 413 34.99 -19.09 1.42
CA TRP A 413 35.77 -20.35 1.44
C TRP A 413 37.26 -20.08 1.64
N PRO A 414 37.72 -20.04 2.91
CA PRO A 414 39.16 -19.87 3.21
C PRO A 414 39.98 -21.11 2.91
N GLN A 415 41.17 -20.89 2.38
CA GLN A 415 42.20 -21.91 2.15
C GLN A 415 43.56 -21.41 2.62
N THR A 416 44.13 -22.11 3.58
CA THR A 416 45.51 -21.88 4.02
C THR A 416 46.47 -22.49 3.01
N GLY A 417 47.35 -21.70 2.42
CA GLY A 417 48.31 -22.12 1.41
C GLY A 417 47.84 -21.93 -0.04
N ASN A 418 48.80 -21.97 -0.98
CA ASN A 418 48.61 -21.62 -2.40
C ASN A 418 48.28 -22.83 -3.31
N THR A 419 47.79 -23.92 -2.77
CA THR A 419 47.80 -25.23 -3.49
C THR A 419 46.45 -25.65 -4.11
N ALA A 420 45.36 -25.00 -3.77
CA ALA A 420 44.03 -25.35 -4.31
C ALA A 420 43.55 -24.37 -5.39
N THR A 421 43.04 -24.90 -6.49
CA THR A 421 42.46 -24.12 -7.56
C THR A 421 41.07 -23.62 -7.12
N PRO A 422 40.76 -22.33 -7.26
CA PRO A 422 39.45 -21.83 -6.92
C PRO A 422 38.34 -22.50 -7.75
N PRO A 423 37.14 -22.71 -7.20
CA PRO A 423 36.02 -23.25 -7.96
C PRO A 423 35.69 -22.34 -9.16
N GLN A 424 35.24 -22.95 -10.25
CA GLN A 424 34.82 -22.18 -11.44
C GLN A 424 33.73 -21.14 -11.09
N GLY A 425 33.96 -19.88 -11.42
CA GLY A 425 33.05 -18.77 -11.15
C GLY A 425 33.16 -18.22 -9.73
N ALA A 426 34.13 -18.63 -8.92
CA ALA A 426 34.40 -18.05 -7.62
C ALA A 426 35.18 -16.74 -7.78
N ILE A 427 34.90 -15.77 -6.92
CA ILE A 427 35.71 -14.58 -6.76
C ILE A 427 36.90 -14.93 -5.88
N SER A 428 38.12 -14.67 -6.39
CA SER A 428 39.34 -14.98 -5.67
C SER A 428 39.93 -13.76 -4.98
N ILE A 429 40.26 -13.89 -3.69
CA ILE A 429 40.82 -12.84 -2.84
C ILE A 429 42.12 -13.42 -2.19
N GLU A 430 43.24 -12.71 -2.37
CA GLU A 430 44.48 -12.98 -1.65
C GLU A 430 44.47 -12.27 -0.30
N ALA A 431 44.15 -13.02 0.77
CA ALA A 431 43.88 -12.46 2.10
C ALA A 431 45.12 -11.81 2.75
N ASP A 432 46.32 -12.22 2.37
CA ASP A 432 47.55 -11.67 2.93
C ASP A 432 47.91 -10.28 2.36
N ARG A 433 47.19 -9.83 1.31
CA ARG A 433 47.48 -8.59 0.59
C ARG A 433 46.44 -7.50 0.79
N ILE A 434 45.32 -7.82 1.37
CA ILE A 434 44.19 -6.86 1.50
C ILE A 434 43.61 -6.89 2.90
N ASP A 435 43.04 -5.76 3.31
CA ASP A 435 42.28 -5.64 4.55
C ASP A 435 40.78 -5.88 4.35
N LEU A 436 40.01 -5.79 5.45
CA LEU A 436 38.56 -6.01 5.43
C LEU A 436 37.83 -5.00 4.52
N GLU A 437 38.19 -3.74 4.54
CA GLU A 437 37.50 -2.71 3.76
C GLU A 437 37.75 -2.90 2.26
N GLN A 438 38.96 -3.25 1.87
CA GLN A 438 39.32 -3.58 0.50
C GLN A 438 38.59 -4.83 0.01
N ALA A 439 38.45 -5.85 0.87
CA ALA A 439 37.66 -7.06 0.54
C ALA A 439 36.18 -6.71 0.30
N LEU A 440 35.59 -5.86 1.13
CA LEU A 440 34.20 -5.41 0.96
C LEU A 440 34.02 -4.55 -0.30
N GLU A 441 35.01 -3.74 -0.67
CA GLU A 441 35.02 -2.98 -1.92
C GLU A 441 35.02 -3.90 -3.15
N ILE A 442 35.80 -4.98 -3.12
CA ILE A 442 35.77 -6.01 -4.17
C ILE A 442 34.35 -6.60 -4.29
N LEU A 443 33.73 -6.99 -3.17
CA LEU A 443 32.39 -7.58 -3.20
C LEU A 443 31.32 -6.61 -3.74
N LYS A 444 31.48 -5.31 -3.52
CA LYS A 444 30.61 -4.28 -4.11
C LYS A 444 30.87 -4.11 -5.60
N SER A 445 32.13 -4.05 -6.03
CA SER A 445 32.51 -3.88 -7.45
C SER A 445 32.03 -5.05 -8.30
N GLU A 446 32.04 -6.26 -7.74
CA GLU A 446 31.52 -7.49 -8.35
C GLU A 446 29.97 -7.62 -8.24
N GLN A 447 29.28 -6.58 -7.76
CA GLN A 447 27.82 -6.49 -7.61
C GLN A 447 27.21 -7.58 -6.71
N ILE A 448 27.98 -8.16 -5.80
CA ILE A 448 27.49 -9.12 -4.82
C ILE A 448 26.64 -8.44 -3.76
N LEU A 449 27.06 -7.29 -3.32
CA LEU A 449 26.37 -6.43 -2.36
C LEU A 449 25.63 -5.32 -3.12
N LYS A 450 24.35 -5.15 -2.84
CA LYS A 450 23.48 -4.13 -3.47
C LYS A 450 23.25 -2.95 -2.54
#